data_910f1c3269b810c5ce3bfcdaebf1ad94
#
_entry.id   910f1c3269b810c5ce3bfcdaebf1ad94
#
_cell.length_a   1.000
_cell.length_b   1.000
_cell.length_c   1.000
_cell.angle_alpha   90.00
_cell.angle_beta   90.00
_cell.angle_gamma   90.00
#
_symmetry.space_group_name_H-M   'P 1'
#
loop_
_entity.id
_entity.type
_entity.pdbx_description
1 polymer ?
#
loop_
_entity_poly.entity_id
_entity_poly.type
_entity_poly.pdbx_seq_one_letter_code
_entity_poly.pdbx_strand_id
1 'polypeptide(L)'
;MYKSVETLLVQIPTIRPHKMAVATMQTQTLVLVKITTEDGYVGWGEATTIGGLGYGEESPESVKVNIETYFAPLLKTLSGLNVAQTLQAIKKNINGNRFAKCAIQTALLDIQAQRLGLPLSELLGGRLRDGVPVLWVLASGDTEKDIAEAQKMLAAKRHNFFKLKIGSRPVEADVEHVLAIKKALGNDVSIRVDVNRAWSELEAIKGIQLLQDGGVDLIEQPCAIDNIDAMQRLTRRFDIAIMADESLMGPSTAYKLARTNAASVFAIKVAQSGGLLEGRDVATVANLAGIDLYGGTMLEGSVGTIASAHLFSTFENLAYGTELFGPLLLTEEILKTPLQYQNFELHLPQGAGLGIQLDEDKIDNLRRK
;
A
#
# COMPACT_ATOMS: atom_id res chain seq x y z
N MET A 1 -11.46 26.34 -11.61
CA MET A 1 -11.63 25.33 -12.70
C MET A 1 -10.37 24.48 -12.83
N TYR A 2 -10.45 23.28 -13.41
CA TYR A 2 -9.28 22.45 -13.69
C TYR A 2 -8.69 22.86 -15.06
N LYS A 3 -7.46 23.38 -15.06
CA LYS A 3 -6.74 23.88 -16.26
C LYS A 3 -6.19 22.69 -17.07
N SER A 4 -5.50 21.77 -16.43
CA SER A 4 -4.96 20.56 -17.05
C SER A 4 -5.01 19.36 -16.12
N VAL A 5 -5.08 18.17 -16.73
CA VAL A 5 -4.88 16.87 -16.10
C VAL A 5 -3.86 16.11 -16.94
N GLU A 6 -2.71 15.86 -16.39
CA GLU A 6 -1.60 15.21 -17.07
C GLU A 6 -1.31 13.88 -16.39
N THR A 7 -1.02 12.84 -17.17
CA THR A 7 -0.70 11.51 -16.65
C THR A 7 0.65 11.06 -17.21
N LEU A 8 1.58 10.77 -16.31
CA LEU A 8 2.94 10.42 -16.62
C LEU A 8 3.23 8.98 -16.17
N LEU A 9 3.85 8.18 -17.04
CA LEU A 9 4.42 6.88 -16.66
C LEU A 9 5.89 7.08 -16.37
N VAL A 10 6.29 6.89 -15.11
CA VAL A 10 7.67 7.03 -14.65
C VAL A 10 8.19 5.65 -14.27
N GLN A 11 9.25 5.19 -14.94
CA GLN A 11 9.78 3.85 -14.76
C GLN A 11 11.11 3.90 -14.03
N ILE A 12 11.17 3.24 -12.87
CA ILE A 12 12.36 3.26 -12.00
C ILE A 12 12.79 1.81 -11.69
N PRO A 13 14.08 1.45 -11.88
CA PRO A 13 14.60 0.16 -11.48
C PRO A 13 14.49 -0.05 -9.96
N THR A 14 14.34 -1.31 -9.55
CA THR A 14 14.44 -1.69 -8.13
C THR A 14 15.89 -1.96 -7.74
N ILE A 15 16.25 -1.71 -6.48
CA ILE A 15 17.61 -1.94 -5.94
C ILE A 15 18.05 -3.41 -6.01
N ARG A 16 17.10 -4.33 -6.11
CA ARG A 16 17.27 -5.76 -6.33
C ARG A 16 15.98 -6.37 -6.90
N PRO A 17 16.03 -7.56 -7.51
CA PRO A 17 14.79 -8.27 -7.85
C PRO A 17 13.92 -8.45 -6.61
N HIS A 18 12.65 -8.09 -6.70
CA HIS A 18 11.65 -8.28 -5.66
C HIS A 18 10.78 -9.48 -6.02
N LYS A 19 11.05 -10.63 -5.38
CA LYS A 19 10.37 -11.89 -5.67
C LYS A 19 9.11 -12.03 -4.82
N MET A 20 8.02 -12.38 -5.47
CA MET A 20 6.71 -12.68 -4.87
C MET A 20 6.17 -13.98 -5.46
N ALA A 21 5.16 -14.58 -4.87
CA ALA A 21 4.52 -15.78 -5.43
C ALA A 21 3.92 -15.52 -6.83
N VAL A 22 3.42 -14.31 -7.07
CA VAL A 22 2.71 -13.94 -8.31
C VAL A 22 3.59 -13.29 -9.39
N ALA A 23 4.74 -12.69 -9.04
CA ALA A 23 5.62 -11.99 -9.98
C ALA A 23 7.01 -11.74 -9.40
N THR A 24 7.98 -11.46 -10.28
CA THR A 24 9.29 -10.91 -9.90
C THR A 24 9.45 -9.55 -10.54
N MET A 25 9.59 -8.50 -9.73
CA MET A 25 9.81 -7.13 -10.21
C MET A 25 11.29 -6.78 -10.26
N GLN A 26 11.71 -6.11 -11.34
CA GLN A 26 13.03 -5.48 -11.48
C GLN A 26 12.91 -3.97 -11.76
N THR A 27 11.72 -3.53 -12.08
CA THR A 27 11.37 -2.12 -12.29
C THR A 27 9.97 -1.86 -11.73
N GLN A 28 9.73 -0.64 -11.28
CA GLN A 28 8.39 -0.16 -10.91
C GLN A 28 7.97 0.95 -11.87
N THR A 29 6.72 0.93 -12.30
CA THR A 29 6.14 1.99 -13.11
C THR A 29 5.14 2.77 -12.28
N LEU A 30 5.50 4.01 -11.95
CA LEU A 30 4.63 4.94 -11.25
C LEU A 30 3.72 5.63 -12.26
N VAL A 31 2.41 5.64 -12.03
CA VAL A 31 1.46 6.45 -12.78
C VAL A 31 1.23 7.73 -11.99
N LEU A 32 1.94 8.79 -12.34
CA LEU A 32 1.78 10.09 -11.71
C LEU A 32 0.68 10.89 -12.40
N VAL A 33 -0.16 11.52 -11.61
CA VAL A 33 -1.23 12.42 -12.08
C VAL A 33 -0.96 13.81 -11.55
N LYS A 34 -0.83 14.77 -12.48
CA LYS A 34 -0.67 16.20 -12.18
C LYS A 34 -1.96 16.92 -12.56
N ILE A 35 -2.64 17.52 -11.61
CA ILE A 35 -3.82 18.37 -11.85
C ILE A 35 -3.44 19.80 -11.57
N THR A 36 -3.58 20.67 -12.58
CA THR A 36 -3.36 22.11 -12.44
C THR A 36 -4.71 22.83 -12.46
N THR A 37 -4.90 23.76 -11.55
CA THR A 37 -6.11 24.60 -11.48
C THR A 37 -5.86 25.99 -12.09
N GLU A 38 -6.93 26.70 -12.45
CA GLU A 38 -6.81 28.04 -13.03
C GLU A 38 -6.28 29.08 -12.03
N ASP A 39 -6.51 28.87 -10.74
CA ASP A 39 -5.97 29.69 -9.65
C ASP A 39 -4.53 29.32 -9.25
N GLY A 40 -3.88 28.43 -10.04
CA GLY A 40 -2.45 28.18 -9.96
C GLY A 40 -2.02 27.04 -9.02
N TYR A 41 -2.94 26.40 -8.31
CA TYR A 41 -2.60 25.22 -7.49
C TYR A 41 -2.29 24.01 -8.36
N VAL A 42 -1.31 23.23 -7.92
CA VAL A 42 -0.91 21.96 -8.55
C VAL A 42 -1.04 20.85 -7.52
N GLY A 43 -1.86 19.86 -7.81
CA GLY A 43 -1.98 18.67 -6.99
C GLY A 43 -1.40 17.45 -7.68
N TRP A 44 -0.79 16.62 -6.88
CA TRP A 44 -0.18 15.37 -7.34
C TRP A 44 -0.90 14.16 -6.75
N GLY A 45 -1.03 13.13 -7.58
CA GLY A 45 -1.50 11.82 -7.17
C GLY A 45 -0.69 10.73 -7.83
N GLU A 46 -0.74 9.54 -7.27
CA GLU A 46 -0.02 8.39 -7.79
C GLU A 46 -0.91 7.15 -7.74
N ALA A 47 -0.80 6.33 -8.78
CA ALA A 47 -1.24 4.95 -8.77
C ALA A 47 -0.08 4.05 -9.20
N THR A 48 0.03 2.91 -8.57
CA THR A 48 1.10 1.96 -8.81
C THR A 48 0.55 0.56 -8.80
N THR A 49 0.97 -0.28 -9.74
CA THR A 49 0.56 -1.67 -9.84
C THR A 49 1.77 -2.58 -9.68
N ILE A 50 1.57 -3.76 -9.07
CA ILE A 50 2.66 -4.71 -8.87
C ILE A 50 2.71 -5.68 -10.04
N GLY A 51 3.82 -5.69 -10.79
CA GLY A 51 4.01 -6.60 -11.91
C GLY A 51 3.00 -6.42 -13.05
N GLY A 52 2.59 -5.21 -13.34
CA GLY A 52 1.57 -4.91 -14.34
C GLY A 52 0.20 -5.49 -13.96
N LEU A 53 -0.27 -6.50 -14.67
CA LEU A 53 -1.53 -7.22 -14.38
C LEU A 53 -1.36 -8.46 -13.47
N GLY A 54 -0.15 -8.70 -12.94
CA GLY A 54 0.12 -9.89 -12.14
C GLY A 54 -0.58 -9.89 -10.78
N TYR A 55 -0.77 -8.72 -10.19
CA TYR A 55 -1.40 -8.58 -8.88
C TYR A 55 -2.86 -8.13 -8.93
N GLY A 56 -3.21 -7.17 -9.76
CA GLY A 56 -4.52 -6.53 -9.81
C GLY A 56 -5.13 -6.47 -11.21
N GLU A 57 -6.28 -5.80 -11.30
CA GLU A 57 -7.11 -5.71 -12.51
C GLU A 57 -6.70 -4.56 -13.45
N GLU A 58 -5.84 -3.65 -13.00
CA GLU A 58 -5.39 -2.48 -13.74
C GLU A 58 -3.88 -2.55 -13.98
N SER A 59 -3.43 -2.15 -15.17
CA SER A 59 -2.00 -1.95 -15.48
C SER A 59 -1.67 -0.45 -15.51
N PRO A 60 -0.39 -0.05 -15.41
CA PRO A 60 0.00 1.34 -15.55
C PRO A 60 -0.55 2.00 -16.82
N GLU A 61 -0.53 1.26 -17.93
CA GLU A 61 -1.02 1.72 -19.22
C GLU A 61 -2.54 1.91 -19.20
N SER A 62 -3.30 0.96 -18.64
CA SER A 62 -4.76 1.06 -18.56
C SER A 62 -5.18 2.21 -17.65
N VAL A 63 -4.50 2.42 -16.53
CA VAL A 63 -4.73 3.56 -15.63
C VAL A 63 -4.52 4.87 -16.39
N LYS A 64 -3.37 5.02 -17.09
CA LYS A 64 -3.08 6.21 -17.90
C LYS A 64 -4.14 6.47 -18.96
N VAL A 65 -4.44 5.46 -19.80
CA VAL A 65 -5.42 5.60 -20.89
C VAL A 65 -6.81 5.94 -20.35
N ASN A 66 -7.24 5.30 -19.26
CA ASN A 66 -8.53 5.58 -18.65
C ASN A 66 -8.60 7.01 -18.08
N ILE A 67 -7.53 7.48 -17.44
CA ILE A 67 -7.48 8.85 -16.95
C ILE A 67 -7.58 9.85 -18.09
N GLU A 68 -6.81 9.69 -19.15
CA GLU A 68 -6.78 10.60 -20.29
C GLU A 68 -8.09 10.60 -21.09
N THR A 69 -8.71 9.41 -21.26
CA THR A 69 -9.89 9.24 -22.12
C THR A 69 -11.19 9.56 -21.38
N TYR A 70 -11.30 9.23 -20.10
CA TYR A 70 -12.58 9.32 -19.37
C TYR A 70 -12.56 10.29 -18.20
N PHE A 71 -11.52 10.29 -17.37
CA PHE A 71 -11.49 11.16 -16.19
C PHE A 71 -11.17 12.61 -16.53
N ALA A 72 -10.18 12.88 -17.34
CA ALA A 72 -9.77 14.23 -17.68
C ALA A 72 -10.87 15.03 -18.43
N PRO A 73 -11.57 14.45 -19.44
CA PRO A 73 -12.73 15.14 -20.03
C PRO A 73 -13.87 15.35 -19.03
N LEU A 74 -14.18 14.35 -18.19
CA LEU A 74 -15.21 14.48 -17.15
C LEU A 74 -14.89 15.62 -16.18
N LEU A 75 -13.66 15.68 -15.65
CA LEU A 75 -13.23 16.72 -14.72
C LEU A 75 -13.43 18.14 -15.30
N LYS A 76 -13.19 18.33 -16.59
CA LYS A 76 -13.44 19.63 -17.27
C LYS A 76 -14.92 20.05 -17.21
N THR A 77 -15.84 19.09 -17.22
CA THR A 77 -17.30 19.38 -17.12
C THR A 77 -17.76 19.63 -15.69
N LEU A 78 -16.97 19.26 -14.69
CA LEU A 78 -17.29 19.38 -13.27
C LEU A 78 -16.73 20.68 -12.63
N SER A 79 -16.34 21.63 -13.44
CA SER A 79 -15.85 22.93 -12.98
C SER A 79 -16.91 23.66 -12.13
N GLY A 80 -16.46 24.18 -10.98
CA GLY A 80 -17.35 24.85 -10.01
C GLY A 80 -17.87 23.93 -8.89
N LEU A 81 -17.72 22.62 -8.99
CA LEU A 81 -18.02 21.69 -7.91
C LEU A 81 -16.87 21.65 -6.89
N ASN A 82 -17.22 21.44 -5.63
CA ASN A 82 -16.21 21.14 -4.61
C ASN A 82 -15.66 19.70 -4.79
N VAL A 83 -14.58 19.35 -4.07
CA VAL A 83 -13.91 18.05 -4.22
C VAL A 83 -14.87 16.89 -3.93
N ALA A 84 -15.70 16.96 -2.89
CA ALA A 84 -16.64 15.90 -2.55
C ALA A 84 -17.67 15.67 -3.67
N GLN A 85 -18.24 16.72 -4.23
CA GLN A 85 -19.17 16.65 -5.36
C GLN A 85 -18.48 16.09 -6.61
N THR A 86 -17.24 16.51 -6.87
CA THR A 86 -16.44 16.01 -8.00
C THR A 86 -16.20 14.49 -7.86
N LEU A 87 -15.78 14.03 -6.69
CA LEU A 87 -15.56 12.60 -6.42
C LEU A 87 -16.86 11.78 -6.53
N GLN A 88 -17.97 12.33 -6.06
CA GLN A 88 -19.29 11.69 -6.21
C GLN A 88 -19.68 11.58 -7.69
N ALA A 89 -19.46 12.60 -8.49
CA ALA A 89 -19.72 12.59 -9.92
C ALA A 89 -18.83 11.55 -10.64
N ILE A 90 -17.56 11.44 -10.28
CA ILE A 90 -16.65 10.41 -10.78
C ILE A 90 -17.20 9.00 -10.46
N LYS A 91 -17.58 8.75 -9.21
CA LYS A 91 -18.15 7.46 -8.80
C LYS A 91 -19.40 7.08 -9.59
N LYS A 92 -20.25 8.06 -9.89
CA LYS A 92 -21.50 7.86 -10.65
C LYS A 92 -21.27 7.57 -12.14
N ASN A 93 -20.26 8.18 -12.74
CA ASN A 93 -20.03 8.13 -14.19
C ASN A 93 -19.01 7.08 -14.60
N ILE A 94 -18.11 6.64 -13.71
CA ILE A 94 -17.03 5.70 -14.02
C ILE A 94 -17.07 4.52 -13.06
N ASN A 95 -17.35 3.32 -13.57
CA ASN A 95 -17.32 2.09 -12.78
C ASN A 95 -15.87 1.57 -12.62
N GLY A 96 -15.59 0.79 -11.56
CA GLY A 96 -14.28 0.20 -11.33
C GLY A 96 -13.17 1.24 -11.28
N ASN A 97 -12.03 0.96 -11.90
CA ASN A 97 -10.89 1.88 -12.04
C ASN A 97 -10.43 2.46 -10.69
N ARG A 98 -10.21 1.59 -9.72
CA ARG A 98 -9.87 1.99 -8.34
C ARG A 98 -8.53 2.73 -8.27
N PHE A 99 -7.54 2.26 -9.03
CA PHE A 99 -6.20 2.86 -9.07
C PHE A 99 -6.25 4.26 -9.71
N ALA A 100 -6.93 4.38 -10.85
CA ALA A 100 -7.14 5.69 -11.48
C ALA A 100 -7.90 6.66 -10.55
N LYS A 101 -8.95 6.18 -9.87
CA LYS A 101 -9.70 6.96 -8.88
C LYS A 101 -8.83 7.41 -7.71
N CYS A 102 -7.97 6.52 -7.21
CA CYS A 102 -7.03 6.83 -6.14
C CYS A 102 -6.11 7.98 -6.52
N ALA A 103 -5.46 7.91 -7.69
CA ALA A 103 -4.56 8.96 -8.15
C ALA A 103 -5.26 10.32 -8.32
N ILE A 104 -6.44 10.33 -8.96
CA ILE A 104 -7.26 11.54 -9.13
C ILE A 104 -7.71 12.09 -7.78
N GLN A 105 -8.22 11.24 -6.89
CA GLN A 105 -8.69 11.66 -5.56
C GLN A 105 -7.55 12.28 -4.74
N THR A 106 -6.38 11.66 -4.74
CA THR A 106 -5.20 12.15 -4.03
C THR A 106 -4.80 13.54 -4.54
N ALA A 107 -4.71 13.74 -5.87
CA ALA A 107 -4.39 15.03 -6.46
C ALA A 107 -5.43 16.12 -6.11
N LEU A 108 -6.72 15.78 -6.11
CA LEU A 108 -7.78 16.73 -5.74
C LEU A 108 -7.75 17.10 -4.26
N LEU A 109 -7.51 16.12 -3.38
CA LEU A 109 -7.37 16.36 -1.94
C LEU A 109 -6.09 17.15 -1.61
N ASP A 110 -5.01 16.89 -2.34
CA ASP A 110 -3.76 17.67 -2.24
C ASP A 110 -4.01 19.15 -2.55
N ILE A 111 -4.67 19.46 -3.68
CA ILE A 111 -5.08 20.84 -4.02
C ILE A 111 -5.95 21.45 -2.92
N GLN A 112 -6.93 20.70 -2.41
CA GLN A 112 -7.83 21.21 -1.37
C GLN A 112 -7.06 21.54 -0.09
N ALA A 113 -6.17 20.68 0.33
CA ALA A 113 -5.34 20.88 1.53
C ALA A 113 -4.39 22.07 1.35
N GLN A 114 -3.76 22.23 0.18
CA GLN A 114 -2.94 23.39 -0.15
C GLN A 114 -3.73 24.69 -0.07
N ARG A 115 -4.95 24.75 -0.61
CA ARG A 115 -5.84 25.93 -0.52
C ARG A 115 -6.20 26.33 0.90
N LEU A 116 -6.33 25.33 1.78
CA LEU A 116 -6.64 25.54 3.19
C LEU A 116 -5.38 25.84 4.02
N GLY A 117 -4.18 25.66 3.45
CA GLY A 117 -2.92 25.81 4.17
C GLY A 117 -2.68 24.71 5.20
N LEU A 118 -3.27 23.53 5.03
CA LEU A 118 -3.24 22.43 5.98
C LEU A 118 -2.55 21.19 5.37
N PRO A 119 -1.89 20.35 6.19
CA PRO A 119 -1.46 19.03 5.75
C PRO A 119 -2.65 18.17 5.31
N LEU A 120 -2.42 17.24 4.40
CA LEU A 120 -3.48 16.35 3.88
C LEU A 120 -4.16 15.54 4.98
N SER A 121 -3.44 15.11 6.02
CA SER A 121 -4.00 14.39 7.17
C SER A 121 -5.14 15.15 7.87
N GLU A 122 -5.13 16.48 7.88
CA GLU A 122 -6.17 17.28 8.51
C GLU A 122 -7.53 17.16 7.80
N LEU A 123 -7.50 16.92 6.47
CA LEU A 123 -8.73 16.61 5.71
C LEU A 123 -9.24 15.18 5.96
N LEU A 124 -8.43 14.33 6.54
CA LEU A 124 -8.75 12.93 6.80
C LEU A 124 -9.16 12.66 8.26
N GLY A 125 -9.16 13.69 9.10
CA GLY A 125 -9.57 13.61 10.51
C GLY A 125 -8.54 14.14 11.51
N GLY A 126 -7.34 14.50 11.03
CA GLY A 126 -6.22 14.94 11.85
C GLY A 126 -5.29 13.79 12.25
N ARG A 127 -3.98 14.04 12.21
CA ARG A 127 -2.99 13.02 12.53
C ARG A 127 -2.84 12.84 14.05
N LEU A 128 -2.74 11.59 14.47
CA LEU A 128 -2.50 11.19 15.86
C LEU A 128 -1.02 10.94 16.15
N ARG A 129 -0.17 10.89 15.10
CA ARG A 129 1.28 10.64 15.17
C ARG A 129 2.03 11.33 14.04
N ASP A 130 3.26 11.74 14.34
CA ASP A 130 4.15 12.41 13.37
C ASP A 130 4.98 11.45 12.53
N GLY A 131 5.03 10.17 12.92
CA GLY A 131 5.67 9.08 12.20
C GLY A 131 4.82 7.83 12.21
N VAL A 132 4.97 6.99 11.19
CA VAL A 132 4.32 5.68 11.11
C VAL A 132 5.39 4.59 11.03
N PRO A 133 5.29 3.51 11.85
CA PRO A 133 6.25 2.40 11.81
C PRO A 133 6.28 1.73 10.44
N VAL A 134 7.47 1.43 9.91
CA VAL A 134 7.65 0.82 8.59
C VAL A 134 8.43 -0.48 8.69
N LEU A 135 7.83 -1.57 8.24
CA LEU A 135 8.52 -2.86 8.09
C LEU A 135 9.40 -2.90 6.83
N TRP A 136 10.23 -3.93 6.75
CA TRP A 136 10.98 -4.27 5.53
C TRP A 136 10.59 -5.65 5.02
N VAL A 137 10.54 -5.81 3.69
CA VAL A 137 10.24 -7.09 3.06
C VAL A 137 11.53 -7.80 2.65
N LEU A 138 11.74 -8.99 3.21
CA LEU A 138 12.81 -9.90 2.82
C LEU A 138 12.28 -10.79 1.67
N ALA A 139 12.84 -10.62 0.49
CA ALA A 139 12.32 -11.23 -0.75
C ALA A 139 13.46 -11.71 -1.68
N SER A 140 14.62 -12.08 -1.13
CA SER A 140 15.69 -12.68 -1.92
C SER A 140 15.42 -14.16 -2.22
N GLY A 141 14.68 -14.84 -1.33
CA GLY A 141 14.43 -16.26 -1.35
C GLY A 141 15.64 -17.12 -0.93
N ASP A 142 16.65 -16.48 -0.34
CA ASP A 142 17.87 -17.09 0.18
C ASP A 142 17.97 -16.76 1.68
N THR A 143 18.02 -17.76 2.53
CA THR A 143 17.96 -17.60 3.98
C THR A 143 19.10 -16.75 4.52
N GLU A 144 20.32 -16.99 4.08
CA GLU A 144 21.50 -16.27 4.58
C GLU A 144 21.50 -14.81 4.13
N LYS A 145 21.12 -14.54 2.88
CA LYS A 145 20.97 -13.17 2.36
C LYS A 145 19.90 -12.39 3.08
N ASP A 146 18.74 -13.01 3.32
CA ASP A 146 17.63 -12.38 4.03
C ASP A 146 18.00 -12.09 5.49
N ILE A 147 18.73 -12.99 6.18
CA ILE A 147 19.28 -12.75 7.53
C ILE A 147 20.25 -11.57 7.52
N ALA A 148 21.21 -11.55 6.60
CA ALA A 148 22.19 -10.47 6.50
C ALA A 148 21.52 -9.11 6.19
N GLU A 149 20.52 -9.08 5.31
CA GLU A 149 19.74 -7.88 4.99
C GLU A 149 18.98 -7.38 6.22
N ALA A 150 18.30 -8.26 6.95
CA ALA A 150 17.57 -7.90 8.17
C ALA A 150 18.51 -7.36 9.26
N GLN A 151 19.64 -8.01 9.51
CA GLN A 151 20.64 -7.54 10.49
C GLN A 151 21.19 -6.15 10.14
N LYS A 152 21.41 -5.89 8.85
CA LYS A 152 21.83 -4.56 8.36
C LYS A 152 20.76 -3.50 8.65
N MET A 153 19.47 -3.81 8.44
CA MET A 153 18.36 -2.89 8.72
C MET A 153 18.21 -2.60 10.21
N LEU A 154 18.35 -3.62 11.05
CA LEU A 154 18.34 -3.47 12.52
C LEU A 154 19.51 -2.59 13.01
N ALA A 155 20.73 -2.87 12.55
CA ALA A 155 21.92 -2.11 12.93
C ALA A 155 21.83 -0.63 12.51
N ALA A 156 21.22 -0.35 11.35
CA ALA A 156 21.00 1.00 10.85
C ALA A 156 19.79 1.70 11.52
N LYS A 157 19.07 1.05 12.43
CA LYS A 157 17.80 1.51 13.01
C LYS A 157 16.77 1.96 11.97
N ARG A 158 16.75 1.28 10.82
CA ARG A 158 15.85 1.59 9.71
C ARG A 158 14.54 0.81 9.81
N HIS A 159 14.61 -0.50 10.07
CA HIS A 159 13.47 -1.39 10.23
C HIS A 159 13.75 -2.40 11.35
N ASN A 160 12.74 -2.75 12.16
CA ASN A 160 12.84 -3.68 13.28
C ASN A 160 11.79 -4.79 13.23
N PHE A 161 10.98 -4.84 12.19
CA PHE A 161 10.08 -5.95 11.88
C PHE A 161 10.09 -6.23 10.39
N PHE A 162 9.91 -7.52 10.04
CA PHE A 162 10.16 -8.02 8.71
C PHE A 162 9.01 -8.89 8.21
N LYS A 163 8.76 -8.81 6.90
CA LYS A 163 7.81 -9.67 6.21
C LYS A 163 8.55 -10.51 5.17
N LEU A 164 8.28 -11.82 5.13
CA LEU A 164 8.83 -12.74 4.13
C LEU A 164 7.75 -13.10 3.12
N LYS A 165 8.13 -13.10 1.83
CA LYS A 165 7.29 -13.60 0.74
C LYS A 165 7.51 -15.10 0.61
N ILE A 166 6.45 -15.90 0.77
CA ILE A 166 6.43 -17.36 0.67
C ILE A 166 5.33 -17.83 -0.29
N GLY A 167 5.16 -19.14 -0.45
CA GLY A 167 4.12 -19.72 -1.31
C GLY A 167 4.60 -20.13 -2.70
N SER A 168 5.89 -19.93 -3.01
CA SER A 168 6.50 -20.36 -4.27
C SER A 168 7.19 -21.74 -4.19
N ARG A 169 7.35 -22.28 -2.99
CA ARG A 169 7.97 -23.58 -2.68
C ARG A 169 6.97 -24.46 -1.93
N PRO A 170 7.26 -25.78 -1.76
CA PRO A 170 6.49 -26.61 -0.83
C PRO A 170 6.41 -25.99 0.55
N VAL A 171 5.27 -26.14 1.23
CA VAL A 171 4.97 -25.51 2.53
C VAL A 171 6.10 -25.72 3.54
N GLU A 172 6.65 -26.96 3.63
CA GLU A 172 7.71 -27.29 4.57
C GLU A 172 8.99 -26.51 4.31
N ALA A 173 9.36 -26.33 3.04
CA ALA A 173 10.56 -25.59 2.66
C ALA A 173 10.41 -24.07 2.92
N ASP A 174 9.21 -23.52 2.73
CA ASP A 174 8.91 -22.15 3.09
C ASP A 174 8.93 -21.95 4.60
N VAL A 175 8.32 -22.85 5.37
CA VAL A 175 8.35 -22.82 6.84
C VAL A 175 9.76 -22.89 7.38
N GLU A 176 10.58 -23.85 6.89
CA GLU A 176 11.98 -23.98 7.29
C GLU A 176 12.77 -22.70 7.07
N HIS A 177 12.60 -22.06 5.91
CA HIS A 177 13.22 -20.78 5.59
C HIS A 177 12.82 -19.69 6.58
N VAL A 178 11.53 -19.53 6.86
CA VAL A 178 11.00 -18.52 7.77
C VAL A 178 11.52 -18.74 9.20
N LEU A 179 11.44 -19.98 9.69
CA LEU A 179 11.86 -20.29 11.06
C LEU A 179 13.38 -20.19 11.26
N ALA A 180 14.19 -20.48 10.22
CA ALA A 180 15.62 -20.24 10.27
C ALA A 180 15.94 -18.73 10.42
N ILE A 181 15.24 -17.86 9.71
CA ILE A 181 15.37 -16.41 9.83
C ILE A 181 14.88 -15.93 11.21
N LYS A 182 13.71 -16.38 11.67
CA LYS A 182 13.18 -16.06 13.01
C LYS A 182 14.18 -16.41 14.10
N LYS A 183 14.75 -17.63 14.04
CA LYS A 183 15.78 -18.08 14.98
C LYS A 183 17.04 -17.21 14.97
N ALA A 184 17.49 -16.80 13.79
CA ALA A 184 18.71 -15.99 13.65
C ALA A 184 18.52 -14.55 14.15
N LEU A 185 17.32 -13.98 14.02
CA LEU A 185 17.02 -12.61 14.44
C LEU A 185 16.56 -12.50 15.90
N GLY A 186 16.13 -13.61 16.52
CA GLY A 186 15.69 -13.67 17.92
C GLY A 186 14.20 -13.37 18.10
N ASN A 187 13.74 -13.58 19.35
CA ASN A 187 12.31 -13.50 19.67
C ASN A 187 11.77 -12.06 19.68
N ASP A 188 12.59 -11.07 19.92
CA ASP A 188 12.18 -9.66 20.00
C ASP A 188 11.93 -9.03 18.62
N VAL A 189 12.32 -9.72 17.54
CA VAL A 189 12.10 -9.27 16.17
C VAL A 189 10.82 -9.89 15.63
N SER A 190 9.85 -9.04 15.25
CA SER A 190 8.60 -9.46 14.63
C SER A 190 8.84 -10.00 13.23
N ILE A 191 8.38 -11.22 12.97
CA ILE A 191 8.41 -11.86 11.66
C ILE A 191 6.99 -12.17 11.21
N ARG A 192 6.67 -11.75 9.99
CA ARG A 192 5.39 -11.96 9.33
C ARG A 192 5.61 -12.65 8.00
N VAL A 193 4.59 -13.32 7.49
CA VAL A 193 4.66 -13.95 6.18
C VAL A 193 3.50 -13.51 5.29
N ASP A 194 3.79 -13.39 4.00
CA ASP A 194 2.78 -13.15 2.97
C ASP A 194 2.84 -14.30 1.96
N VAL A 195 1.72 -14.98 1.86
CA VAL A 195 1.55 -16.17 1.01
C VAL A 195 1.03 -15.79 -0.39
N ASN A 196 0.52 -14.58 -0.56
CA ASN A 196 -0.06 -14.07 -1.80
C ASN A 196 -1.02 -15.08 -2.46
N ARG A 197 -1.96 -15.64 -1.67
CA ARG A 197 -3.04 -16.55 -2.14
C ARG A 197 -2.59 -17.95 -2.58
N ALA A 198 -1.32 -18.29 -2.37
CA ALA A 198 -0.72 -19.47 -3.01
C ALA A 198 -1.16 -20.81 -2.41
N TRP A 199 -1.63 -20.83 -1.15
CA TRP A 199 -1.97 -22.09 -0.47
C TRP A 199 -3.43 -22.50 -0.68
N SER A 200 -3.64 -23.80 -0.88
CA SER A 200 -4.92 -24.42 -0.61
C SER A 200 -5.23 -24.36 0.89
N GLU A 201 -6.48 -24.58 1.29
CA GLU A 201 -6.85 -24.57 2.72
C GLU A 201 -6.08 -25.65 3.52
N LEU A 202 -5.83 -26.83 2.95
CA LEU A 202 -5.07 -27.88 3.63
C LEU A 202 -3.61 -27.51 3.82
N GLU A 203 -2.98 -26.89 2.82
CA GLU A 203 -1.62 -26.36 2.94
C GLU A 203 -1.57 -25.23 3.96
N ALA A 204 -2.57 -24.33 3.96
CA ALA A 204 -2.68 -23.25 4.92
C ALA A 204 -2.79 -23.78 6.35
N ILE A 205 -3.63 -24.80 6.60
CA ILE A 205 -3.74 -25.44 7.93
C ILE A 205 -2.38 -25.95 8.41
N LYS A 206 -1.65 -26.64 7.54
CA LYS A 206 -0.33 -27.18 7.87
C LYS A 206 0.72 -26.10 8.10
N GLY A 207 0.82 -25.16 7.15
CA GLY A 207 1.81 -24.09 7.19
C GLY A 207 1.60 -23.15 8.37
N ILE A 208 0.35 -22.72 8.62
CA ILE A 208 0.00 -21.84 9.73
C ILE A 208 0.31 -22.47 11.08
N GLN A 209 -0.02 -23.77 11.27
CA GLN A 209 0.30 -24.45 12.50
C GLN A 209 1.80 -24.41 12.82
N LEU A 210 2.63 -24.76 11.84
CA LEU A 210 4.09 -24.78 12.00
C LEU A 210 4.67 -23.37 12.24
N LEU A 211 4.15 -22.36 11.55
CA LEU A 211 4.59 -20.97 11.70
C LEU A 211 4.17 -20.38 13.05
N GLN A 212 2.95 -20.68 13.51
CA GLN A 212 2.47 -20.27 14.84
C GLN A 212 3.33 -20.92 15.94
N ASP A 213 3.58 -22.23 15.87
CA ASP A 213 4.40 -22.94 16.84
C ASP A 213 5.86 -22.42 16.84
N GLY A 214 6.32 -21.90 15.69
CA GLY A 214 7.62 -21.27 15.53
C GLY A 214 7.70 -19.81 15.92
N GLY A 215 6.61 -19.20 16.42
CA GLY A 215 6.58 -17.82 16.91
C GLY A 215 6.53 -16.74 15.83
N VAL A 216 5.93 -17.04 14.69
CA VAL A 216 5.59 -16.03 13.66
C VAL A 216 4.35 -15.26 14.11
N ASP A 217 4.29 -13.96 13.83
CA ASP A 217 3.27 -13.08 14.41
C ASP A 217 2.02 -12.93 13.54
N LEU A 218 2.14 -13.11 12.21
CA LEU A 218 1.04 -12.84 11.29
C LEU A 218 1.21 -13.60 9.97
N ILE A 219 0.09 -14.08 9.45
CA ILE A 219 -0.04 -14.72 8.12
C ILE A 219 -0.94 -13.85 7.23
N GLU A 220 -0.38 -13.35 6.11
CA GLU A 220 -1.11 -12.53 5.15
C GLU A 220 -1.63 -13.37 3.99
N GLN A 221 -2.90 -13.22 3.66
CA GLN A 221 -3.65 -13.80 2.54
C GLN A 221 -3.21 -15.22 2.16
N PRO A 222 -3.41 -16.22 3.04
CA PRO A 222 -2.97 -17.58 2.78
C PRO A 222 -3.68 -18.23 1.59
N CYS A 223 -4.98 -17.98 1.41
CA CYS A 223 -5.85 -18.63 0.43
C CYS A 223 -6.33 -17.68 -0.67
N ALA A 224 -6.91 -18.23 -1.73
CA ALA A 224 -7.49 -17.50 -2.86
C ALA A 224 -8.49 -16.41 -2.42
N ILE A 225 -8.61 -15.35 -3.24
CA ILE A 225 -9.40 -14.13 -2.94
C ILE A 225 -10.87 -14.46 -2.66
N ASP A 226 -11.44 -15.37 -3.42
CA ASP A 226 -12.84 -15.77 -3.36
C ASP A 226 -13.14 -16.84 -2.29
N ASN A 227 -12.09 -17.44 -1.69
CA ASN A 227 -12.26 -18.45 -0.66
C ASN A 227 -12.38 -17.84 0.75
N ILE A 228 -13.37 -16.97 0.93
CA ILE A 228 -13.66 -16.29 2.20
C ILE A 228 -13.97 -17.29 3.31
N ASP A 229 -14.62 -18.40 2.97
CA ASP A 229 -14.98 -19.44 3.94
C ASP A 229 -13.74 -20.13 4.52
N ALA A 230 -12.70 -20.37 3.72
CA ALA A 230 -11.42 -20.87 4.22
C ALA A 230 -10.76 -19.84 5.15
N MET A 231 -10.70 -18.57 4.74
CA MET A 231 -10.17 -17.49 5.59
C MET A 231 -10.89 -17.45 6.95
N GLN A 232 -12.22 -17.55 6.95
CA GLN A 232 -13.03 -17.61 8.19
C GLN A 232 -12.66 -18.81 9.07
N ARG A 233 -12.53 -20.01 8.47
CA ARG A 233 -12.15 -21.23 9.22
C ARG A 233 -10.76 -21.12 9.82
N LEU A 234 -9.79 -20.60 9.05
CA LEU A 234 -8.42 -20.37 9.50
C LEU A 234 -8.36 -19.36 10.66
N THR A 235 -9.04 -18.22 10.52
CA THR A 235 -9.09 -17.18 11.56
C THR A 235 -9.71 -17.69 12.87
N ARG A 236 -10.68 -18.60 12.80
CA ARG A 236 -11.28 -19.21 14.00
C ARG A 236 -10.46 -20.34 14.61
N ARG A 237 -9.60 -20.96 13.82
CA ARG A 237 -8.84 -22.16 14.23
C ARG A 237 -7.53 -21.79 14.92
N PHE A 238 -6.88 -20.71 14.51
CA PHE A 238 -5.55 -20.35 14.92
C PHE A 238 -5.56 -19.07 15.75
N ASP A 239 -4.63 -18.98 16.71
CA ASP A 239 -4.44 -17.79 17.54
C ASP A 239 -3.56 -16.74 16.85
N ILE A 240 -2.71 -17.17 15.90
CA ILE A 240 -1.91 -16.26 15.08
C ILE A 240 -2.80 -15.35 14.23
N ALA A 241 -2.40 -14.08 14.07
CA ALA A 241 -3.15 -13.11 13.27
C ALA A 241 -3.24 -13.54 11.80
N ILE A 242 -4.46 -13.61 11.28
CA ILE A 242 -4.75 -13.84 9.85
C ILE A 242 -5.16 -12.52 9.22
N MET A 243 -4.39 -12.06 8.23
CA MET A 243 -4.60 -10.78 7.57
C MET A 243 -5.21 -10.96 6.18
N ALA A 244 -6.23 -10.16 5.90
CA ALA A 244 -6.81 -10.02 4.57
C ALA A 244 -6.07 -8.91 3.81
N ASP A 245 -5.58 -9.23 2.60
CA ASP A 245 -4.94 -8.31 1.66
C ASP A 245 -5.68 -8.29 0.32
N GLU A 246 -5.43 -9.21 -0.59
CA GLU A 246 -6.03 -9.18 -1.93
C GLU A 246 -7.56 -9.36 -1.90
N SER A 247 -8.12 -9.95 -0.86
CA SER A 247 -9.57 -10.03 -0.65
C SER A 247 -10.20 -8.71 -0.16
N LEU A 248 -9.39 -7.74 0.28
CA LEU A 248 -9.83 -6.46 0.82
C LEU A 248 -9.79 -5.37 -0.24
N MET A 249 -10.84 -5.26 -1.05
CA MET A 249 -10.89 -4.33 -2.19
C MET A 249 -11.77 -3.08 -1.94
N GLY A 250 -11.72 -2.52 -0.72
CA GLY A 250 -12.46 -1.33 -0.33
C GLY A 250 -13.63 -1.61 0.63
N PRO A 251 -14.47 -0.60 0.93
CA PRO A 251 -15.44 -0.66 2.03
C PRO A 251 -16.46 -1.80 1.94
N SER A 252 -16.90 -2.14 0.73
CA SER A 252 -17.88 -3.22 0.52
C SER A 252 -17.32 -4.60 0.87
N THR A 253 -16.07 -4.88 0.49
CA THR A 253 -15.40 -6.13 0.85
C THR A 253 -14.99 -6.14 2.31
N ALA A 254 -14.56 -5.00 2.87
CA ALA A 254 -14.29 -4.85 4.29
C ALA A 254 -15.51 -5.26 5.14
N TYR A 255 -16.70 -4.76 4.79
CA TYR A 255 -17.93 -5.14 5.46
C TYR A 255 -18.23 -6.65 5.37
N LYS A 256 -18.00 -7.26 4.18
CA LYS A 256 -18.22 -8.71 4.00
C LYS A 256 -17.26 -9.54 4.87
N LEU A 257 -15.96 -9.19 4.87
CA LEU A 257 -14.93 -9.87 5.66
C LEU A 257 -15.17 -9.70 7.16
N ALA A 258 -15.52 -8.50 7.61
CA ALA A 258 -15.87 -8.22 9.01
C ALA A 258 -17.08 -9.03 9.47
N ARG A 259 -18.17 -9.03 8.69
CA ARG A 259 -19.40 -9.76 9.03
C ARG A 259 -19.18 -11.27 9.18
N THR A 260 -18.23 -11.83 8.43
CA THR A 260 -17.93 -13.26 8.47
C THR A 260 -16.79 -13.62 9.43
N ASN A 261 -16.13 -12.64 10.05
CA ASN A 261 -14.89 -12.85 10.83
C ASN A 261 -13.83 -13.62 10.02
N ALA A 262 -13.63 -13.21 8.76
CA ALA A 262 -12.73 -13.88 7.84
C ALA A 262 -11.26 -13.43 7.98
N ALA A 263 -10.98 -12.45 8.81
CA ALA A 263 -9.65 -11.96 9.12
C ALA A 263 -9.65 -11.25 10.48
N SER A 264 -8.52 -11.28 11.18
CA SER A 264 -8.27 -10.51 12.40
C SER A 264 -7.51 -9.20 12.14
N VAL A 265 -6.93 -9.05 10.93
CA VAL A 265 -6.21 -7.84 10.52
C VAL A 265 -6.59 -7.48 9.08
N PHE A 266 -6.73 -6.19 8.80
CA PHE A 266 -6.94 -5.65 7.45
C PHE A 266 -5.71 -4.92 6.95
N ALA A 267 -5.16 -5.35 5.78
CA ALA A 267 -4.11 -4.64 5.06
C ALA A 267 -4.75 -3.56 4.17
N ILE A 268 -4.76 -2.31 4.64
CA ILE A 268 -5.34 -1.21 3.88
C ILE A 268 -4.32 -0.70 2.86
N LYS A 269 -4.59 -0.93 1.58
CA LYS A 269 -3.88 -0.32 0.46
C LYS A 269 -4.77 0.76 -0.16
N VAL A 270 -4.29 1.99 -0.17
CA VAL A 270 -5.10 3.15 -0.59
C VAL A 270 -5.56 3.00 -2.05
N ALA A 271 -4.65 2.60 -2.95
CA ALA A 271 -4.98 2.38 -4.35
C ALA A 271 -5.99 1.23 -4.55
N GLN A 272 -5.80 0.11 -3.88
CA GLN A 272 -6.70 -1.05 -3.92
C GLN A 272 -8.08 -0.73 -3.34
N SER A 273 -8.14 0.13 -2.31
CA SER A 273 -9.39 0.61 -1.72
C SER A 273 -10.16 1.55 -2.66
N GLY A 274 -9.47 2.22 -3.58
CA GLY A 274 -10.04 3.18 -4.52
C GLY A 274 -9.81 4.65 -4.16
N GLY A 275 -9.00 4.91 -3.12
CA GLY A 275 -8.60 6.24 -2.67
C GLY A 275 -8.47 6.36 -1.15
N LEU A 276 -8.03 7.52 -0.70
CA LEU A 276 -7.82 7.86 0.71
C LEU A 276 -9.12 7.81 1.53
N LEU A 277 -10.22 8.33 0.97
CA LEU A 277 -11.52 8.32 1.65
C LEU A 277 -12.08 6.91 1.78
N GLU A 278 -11.94 6.09 0.74
CA GLU A 278 -12.32 4.67 0.77
C GLU A 278 -11.44 3.88 1.76
N GLY A 279 -10.15 4.16 1.83
CA GLY A 279 -9.25 3.58 2.83
C GLY A 279 -9.65 3.95 4.26
N ARG A 280 -10.05 5.19 4.50
CA ARG A 280 -10.62 5.64 5.78
C ARG A 280 -11.92 4.90 6.12
N ASP A 281 -12.79 4.71 5.15
CA ASP A 281 -14.04 3.97 5.35
C ASP A 281 -13.78 2.49 5.68
N VAL A 282 -12.76 1.87 5.06
CA VAL A 282 -12.30 0.51 5.43
C VAL A 282 -11.81 0.48 6.88
N ALA A 283 -11.02 1.46 7.31
CA ALA A 283 -10.55 1.55 8.69
C ALA A 283 -11.72 1.71 9.68
N THR A 284 -12.73 2.49 9.32
CA THR A 284 -13.95 2.64 10.14
C THR A 284 -14.68 1.31 10.32
N VAL A 285 -14.84 0.53 9.24
CA VAL A 285 -15.44 -0.81 9.32
C VAL A 285 -14.61 -1.74 10.21
N ALA A 286 -13.30 -1.74 10.06
CA ALA A 286 -12.39 -2.55 10.86
C ALA A 286 -12.50 -2.22 12.36
N ASN A 287 -12.41 -0.94 12.72
CA ASN A 287 -12.53 -0.47 14.11
C ASN A 287 -13.85 -0.87 14.75
N LEU A 288 -14.98 -0.71 14.04
CA LEU A 288 -16.30 -1.12 14.53
C LEU A 288 -16.42 -2.63 14.70
N ALA A 289 -15.68 -3.42 13.95
CA ALA A 289 -15.68 -4.88 14.01
C ALA A 289 -14.61 -5.46 14.95
N GLY A 290 -13.77 -4.64 15.58
CA GLY A 290 -12.67 -5.09 16.42
C GLY A 290 -11.54 -5.78 15.63
N ILE A 291 -11.35 -5.38 14.36
CA ILE A 291 -10.30 -5.89 13.46
C ILE A 291 -9.14 -4.91 13.48
N ASP A 292 -7.93 -5.42 13.65
CA ASP A 292 -6.71 -4.62 13.68
C ASP A 292 -6.33 -4.08 12.29
N LEU A 293 -5.54 -2.99 12.28
CA LEU A 293 -5.13 -2.32 11.06
C LEU A 293 -3.64 -2.50 10.76
N TYR A 294 -3.37 -2.61 9.48
CA TYR A 294 -2.05 -2.60 8.88
C TYR A 294 -2.08 -1.71 7.63
N GLY A 295 -1.10 -0.82 7.51
CA GLY A 295 -0.92 0.00 6.32
C GLY A 295 -0.19 -0.75 5.23
N GLY A 296 -0.91 -1.29 4.26
CA GLY A 296 -0.34 -1.99 3.11
C GLY A 296 0.22 -1.05 2.04
N THR A 297 0.85 -1.60 1.02
CA THR A 297 1.44 -0.87 -0.11
C THR A 297 1.20 -1.59 -1.43
N MET A 298 1.20 -0.84 -2.53
CA MET A 298 1.36 -1.33 -3.89
C MET A 298 2.79 -1.08 -4.39
N LEU A 299 3.75 -0.87 -3.49
CA LEU A 299 5.14 -0.47 -3.76
C LEU A 299 5.20 0.87 -4.50
N GLU A 300 4.42 1.82 -4.01
CA GLU A 300 4.34 3.18 -4.53
C GLU A 300 5.69 3.90 -4.42
N GLY A 301 5.88 4.88 -5.30
CA GLY A 301 6.88 5.91 -5.14
C GLY A 301 6.52 6.88 -4.02
N SER A 302 7.23 7.99 -3.95
CA SER A 302 7.14 8.91 -2.82
C SER A 302 5.79 9.64 -2.70
N VAL A 303 5.07 9.84 -3.82
CA VAL A 303 3.75 10.51 -3.79
C VAL A 303 2.68 9.61 -3.17
N GLY A 304 2.56 8.37 -3.64
CA GLY A 304 1.59 7.41 -3.10
C GLY A 304 1.92 6.98 -1.68
N THR A 305 3.21 6.81 -1.39
CA THR A 305 3.70 6.47 -0.05
C THR A 305 3.34 7.56 0.97
N ILE A 306 3.62 8.83 0.67
CA ILE A 306 3.31 9.90 1.63
C ILE A 306 1.80 10.17 1.75
N ALA A 307 1.05 10.02 0.66
CA ALA A 307 -0.41 10.09 0.71
C ALA A 307 -1.00 9.02 1.65
N SER A 308 -0.49 7.79 1.54
CA SER A 308 -0.87 6.69 2.43
C SER A 308 -0.45 6.95 3.88
N ALA A 309 0.75 7.51 4.11
CA ALA A 309 1.21 7.89 5.45
C ALA A 309 0.30 8.95 6.10
N HIS A 310 -0.15 9.95 5.34
CA HIS A 310 -1.12 10.93 5.84
C HIS A 310 -2.42 10.27 6.33
N LEU A 311 -2.93 9.27 5.61
CA LEU A 311 -4.11 8.52 6.05
C LEU A 311 -3.79 7.67 7.28
N PHE A 312 -2.73 6.86 7.24
CA PHE A 312 -2.41 5.93 8.32
C PHE A 312 -2.03 6.63 9.63
N SER A 313 -1.53 7.86 9.55
CA SER A 313 -1.26 8.68 10.74
C SER A 313 -2.52 9.08 11.52
N THR A 314 -3.69 9.00 10.89
CA THR A 314 -5.00 9.32 11.52
C THR A 314 -5.65 8.11 12.21
N PHE A 315 -5.10 6.91 12.05
CA PHE A 315 -5.68 5.70 12.64
C PHE A 315 -5.35 5.59 14.14
N GLU A 316 -6.35 5.39 14.97
CA GLU A 316 -6.15 5.13 16.40
C GLU A 316 -5.38 3.83 16.61
N ASN A 317 -5.83 2.76 15.97
CA ASN A 317 -5.21 1.46 16.00
C ASN A 317 -4.43 1.22 14.69
N LEU A 318 -3.10 1.10 14.81
CA LEU A 318 -2.18 0.69 13.75
C LEU A 318 -1.21 -0.36 14.32
N ALA A 319 -1.79 -1.39 14.96
CA ALA A 319 -1.07 -2.39 15.77
C ALA A 319 0.05 -3.09 14.99
N TYR A 320 -0.15 -3.28 13.70
CA TYR A 320 0.80 -3.97 12.83
C TYR A 320 1.68 -3.01 12.00
N GLY A 321 1.63 -1.68 12.23
CA GLY A 321 2.44 -0.69 11.52
C GLY A 321 2.11 -0.63 10.02
N THR A 322 3.13 -0.32 9.22
CA THR A 322 2.94 -0.14 7.77
C THR A 322 4.01 -0.82 6.93
N GLU A 323 3.76 -0.92 5.63
CA GLU A 323 4.65 -1.42 4.60
C GLU A 323 5.12 -0.28 3.65
N LEU A 324 5.22 0.94 4.16
CA LEU A 324 5.50 2.14 3.36
C LEU A 324 6.99 2.30 3.01
N PHE A 325 7.63 1.23 2.55
CA PHE A 325 9.04 1.22 2.14
C PHE A 325 9.26 1.39 0.62
N GLY A 326 8.21 1.55 -0.18
CA GLY A 326 8.28 1.60 -1.64
C GLY A 326 9.41 2.48 -2.18
N PRO A 327 9.57 3.76 -1.76
CA PRO A 327 10.66 4.62 -2.21
C PRO A 327 12.06 4.06 -1.93
N LEU A 328 12.24 3.31 -0.84
CA LEU A 328 13.52 2.69 -0.48
C LEU A 328 13.88 1.48 -1.35
N LEU A 329 12.89 0.92 -2.06
CA LEU A 329 13.11 -0.17 -3.01
C LEU A 329 13.54 0.33 -4.40
N LEU A 330 13.36 1.62 -4.69
CA LEU A 330 13.67 2.24 -5.97
C LEU A 330 15.10 2.80 -6.01
N THR A 331 15.73 2.76 -7.18
CA THR A 331 17.09 3.29 -7.36
C THR A 331 17.12 4.81 -7.49
N GLU A 332 16.00 5.43 -7.79
CA GLU A 332 15.86 6.86 -8.01
C GLU A 332 14.71 7.45 -7.19
N GLU A 333 14.95 8.62 -6.61
CA GLU A 333 13.94 9.40 -5.90
C GLU A 333 13.42 10.53 -6.82
N ILE A 334 12.10 10.71 -6.85
CA ILE A 334 11.42 11.72 -7.67
C ILE A 334 11.14 13.04 -6.92
N LEU A 335 11.50 13.11 -5.64
CA LEU A 335 11.38 14.33 -4.84
C LEU A 335 12.70 15.12 -4.84
N LYS A 336 12.61 16.45 -4.68
CA LYS A 336 13.77 17.31 -4.43
C LYS A 336 14.44 16.99 -3.08
N THR A 337 13.62 16.67 -2.07
CA THR A 337 14.08 16.21 -0.75
C THR A 337 13.43 14.87 -0.47
N PRO A 338 14.22 13.79 -0.30
CA PRO A 338 13.70 12.45 -0.03
C PRO A 338 12.86 12.38 1.23
N LEU A 339 11.93 11.43 1.29
CA LEU A 339 11.17 11.11 2.48
C LEU A 339 12.09 10.68 3.62
N GLN A 340 11.74 11.05 4.85
CA GLN A 340 12.56 10.80 6.03
C GLN A 340 12.17 9.49 6.71
N TYR A 341 13.05 8.49 6.62
CA TYR A 341 12.96 7.21 7.34
C TYR A 341 13.98 7.19 8.46
N GLN A 342 13.51 7.29 9.70
CA GLN A 342 14.39 7.39 10.87
C GLN A 342 13.74 6.71 12.07
N ASN A 343 14.53 6.04 12.91
CA ASN A 343 14.05 5.36 14.13
C ASN A 343 12.90 4.38 13.86
N PHE A 344 13.00 3.61 12.76
CA PHE A 344 12.01 2.61 12.33
C PHE A 344 10.68 3.19 11.81
N GLU A 345 10.61 4.49 11.59
CA GLU A 345 9.40 5.19 11.14
C GLU A 345 9.64 6.01 9.86
N LEU A 346 8.59 6.17 9.08
CA LEU A 346 8.46 7.21 8.07
C LEU A 346 7.82 8.45 8.73
N HIS A 347 8.56 9.56 8.73
CA HIS A 347 8.09 10.82 9.30
C HIS A 347 7.27 11.62 8.29
N LEU A 348 6.14 12.16 8.76
CA LEU A 348 5.26 12.97 7.92
C LEU A 348 5.78 14.41 7.79
N PRO A 349 5.73 15.01 6.58
CA PRO A 349 6.05 16.41 6.39
C PRO A 349 5.03 17.32 7.08
N GLN A 350 5.45 18.56 7.37
CA GLN A 350 4.63 19.56 8.04
C GLN A 350 3.94 20.54 7.05
N GLY A 351 4.24 20.46 5.76
CA GLY A 351 3.73 21.38 4.75
C GLY A 351 2.26 21.16 4.38
N ALA A 352 1.65 22.14 3.73
CA ALA A 352 0.29 22.03 3.21
C ALA A 352 0.21 20.99 2.08
N GLY A 353 -0.94 20.36 1.92
CA GLY A 353 -1.13 19.27 0.97
C GLY A 353 -0.38 18.01 1.38
N LEU A 354 0.26 17.37 0.42
CA LEU A 354 1.17 16.24 0.65
C LEU A 354 2.46 16.66 1.39
N GLY A 355 2.78 17.96 1.43
CA GLY A 355 3.96 18.51 2.10
C GLY A 355 5.29 18.14 1.41
N ILE A 356 5.27 17.72 0.15
CA ILE A 356 6.43 17.30 -0.64
C ILE A 356 6.62 18.19 -1.86
N GLN A 357 7.82 18.18 -2.42
CA GLN A 357 8.15 18.88 -3.66
C GLN A 357 8.77 17.93 -4.66
N LEU A 358 8.13 17.77 -5.82
CA LEU A 358 8.61 16.90 -6.89
C LEU A 358 9.74 17.60 -7.68
N ASP A 359 10.66 16.78 -8.17
CA ASP A 359 11.71 17.15 -9.13
C ASP A 359 11.20 16.83 -10.55
N GLU A 360 10.56 17.82 -11.18
CA GLU A 360 9.92 17.64 -12.49
C GLU A 360 10.95 17.32 -13.59
N ASP A 361 12.17 17.87 -13.52
CA ASP A 361 13.24 17.57 -14.49
C ASP A 361 13.66 16.08 -14.39
N LYS A 362 13.74 15.57 -13.17
CA LYS A 362 14.06 14.16 -12.93
C LYS A 362 12.92 13.24 -13.38
N ILE A 363 11.68 13.63 -13.13
CA ILE A 363 10.49 12.90 -13.61
C ILE A 363 10.50 12.80 -15.14
N ASP A 364 10.79 13.91 -15.84
CA ASP A 364 10.83 13.91 -17.31
C ASP A 364 11.94 13.01 -17.86
N ASN A 365 13.09 12.93 -17.18
CA ASN A 365 14.21 12.03 -17.55
C ASN A 365 13.84 10.54 -17.35
N LEU A 366 13.01 10.23 -16.36
CA LEU A 366 12.58 8.86 -16.03
C LEU A 366 11.28 8.47 -16.72
N ARG A 367 10.69 9.40 -17.49
CA ARG A 367 9.42 9.20 -18.18
C ARG A 367 9.54 8.11 -19.25
N ARG A 368 8.67 7.12 -19.17
CA ARG A 368 8.52 6.10 -20.20
C ARG A 368 7.91 6.75 -21.46
N LYS A 369 8.61 6.63 -22.57
CA LYS A 369 8.19 7.15 -23.90
C LYS A 369 7.08 6.31 -24.51
#